data_72d945cbb3f90837e9d802066d93ec4e
#
_entry.id   72d945cbb3f90837e9d802066d93ec4e
#
_cell.length_a   1.000
_cell.length_b   1.000
_cell.length_c   1.000
_cell.angle_alpha   90.00
_cell.angle_beta   90.00
_cell.angle_gamma   90.00
#
_symmetry.space_group_name_H-M   'P 1'
#
loop_
_entity.id
_entity.type
_entity.pdbx_description
1 polymer ?
#
loop_
_entity_poly.entity_id
_entity_poly.type
_entity_poly.pdbx_seq_one_letter_code
_entity_poly.pdbx_strand_id
1 'polypeptide(L)'
;GLVLDDGDAVRHMDHHPEEPPKVLPVKIKKDGTLSALSSAAAPENFEVLSWHVKRTTKRLGEKIFSGDISVHPYRYGTQKACDYCSFKSVCGFDPAFDGFDWKRLKKMNKDEIWEAIRKEAGE
;
A
#
# COMPACT_ATOMS: atom_id res chain seq x y z
N GLY A 1 0.90 -1.49 -9.44
CA GLY A 1 0.09 -2.43 -8.65
C GLY A 1 0.93 -3.62 -8.16
N LEU A 2 0.31 -4.49 -7.40
CA LEU A 2 0.88 -5.74 -6.94
C LEU A 2 0.23 -6.89 -7.74
N VAL A 3 1.03 -7.84 -8.22
CA VAL A 3 0.55 -9.01 -8.96
C VAL A 3 0.86 -10.30 -8.21
N LEU A 4 0.17 -11.38 -8.57
CA LEU A 4 0.46 -12.71 -8.05
C LEU A 4 1.85 -13.15 -8.51
N ASP A 5 2.63 -13.75 -7.60
CA ASP A 5 3.95 -14.33 -7.93
C ASP A 5 3.78 -15.69 -8.61
N ASP A 6 3.21 -15.62 -9.82
CA ASP A 6 2.95 -16.74 -10.71
C ASP A 6 3.27 -16.31 -12.15
N GLY A 7 4.31 -16.90 -12.72
CA GLY A 7 4.77 -16.57 -14.08
C GLY A 7 3.74 -16.90 -15.15
N ASP A 8 2.92 -17.92 -14.96
CA ASP A 8 1.89 -18.28 -15.94
C ASP A 8 0.70 -17.33 -15.86
N ALA A 9 0.29 -16.94 -14.66
CA ALA A 9 -0.73 -15.91 -14.49
C ALA A 9 -0.31 -14.59 -15.15
N VAL A 10 0.95 -14.16 -14.95
CA VAL A 10 1.48 -12.93 -15.55
C VAL A 10 1.47 -13.00 -17.08
N ARG A 11 1.86 -14.14 -17.68
CA ARG A 11 1.84 -14.32 -19.14
C ARG A 11 0.44 -14.26 -19.74
N HIS A 12 -0.56 -14.73 -19.01
CA HIS A 12 -1.95 -14.65 -19.45
C HIS A 12 -2.54 -13.23 -19.31
N MET A 13 -2.01 -12.43 -18.40
CA MET A 13 -2.45 -11.05 -18.21
C MET A 13 -1.84 -10.08 -19.23
N ASP A 14 -0.63 -10.39 -19.73
CA ASP A 14 0.08 -9.60 -20.76
C ASP A 14 0.30 -10.46 -21.98
N HIS A 15 -0.42 -10.17 -23.07
CA HIS A 15 -0.50 -11.01 -24.29
C HIS A 15 0.79 -11.10 -25.12
N HIS A 16 1.94 -10.67 -24.61
CA HIS A 16 3.23 -10.76 -25.29
C HIS A 16 4.20 -11.68 -24.54
N PRO A 17 4.12 -13.01 -24.75
CA PRO A 17 4.93 -13.98 -24.00
C PRO A 17 6.45 -13.88 -24.28
N GLU A 18 6.86 -13.25 -25.36
CA GLU A 18 8.27 -13.13 -25.78
C GLU A 18 8.91 -11.77 -25.41
N GLU A 19 8.10 -10.76 -25.10
CA GLU A 19 8.56 -9.42 -24.69
C GLU A 19 8.41 -9.23 -23.18
N PRO A 20 9.25 -8.38 -22.56
CA PRO A 20 9.04 -8.01 -21.17
C PRO A 20 7.67 -7.34 -21.00
N PRO A 21 6.92 -7.63 -19.92
CA PRO A 21 5.63 -7.03 -19.68
C PRO A 21 5.70 -5.51 -19.75
N LYS A 22 4.85 -4.89 -20.58
CA LYS A 22 4.83 -3.42 -20.76
C LYS A 22 3.93 -2.71 -19.77
N VAL A 23 2.90 -3.41 -19.30
CA VAL A 23 1.84 -2.86 -18.44
C VAL A 23 2.03 -3.26 -16.98
N LEU A 24 2.52 -4.48 -16.75
CA LEU A 24 2.71 -5.01 -15.41
C LEU A 24 4.08 -4.61 -14.83
N PRO A 25 4.16 -4.22 -13.54
CA PRO A 25 5.43 -3.84 -12.89
C PRO A 25 6.24 -5.07 -12.47
N VAL A 26 6.46 -5.99 -13.41
CA VAL A 26 7.17 -7.26 -13.19
C VAL A 26 8.25 -7.50 -14.24
N LYS A 27 9.24 -8.29 -13.86
CA LYS A 27 10.29 -8.80 -14.77
C LYS A 27 10.32 -10.31 -14.67
N ILE A 28 10.14 -10.99 -15.81
CA ILE A 28 10.22 -12.44 -15.92
C ILE A 28 11.69 -12.80 -16.25
N LYS A 29 12.23 -13.79 -15.53
CA LYS A 29 13.55 -14.35 -15.80
C LYS A 29 13.47 -15.38 -16.94
N LYS A 30 14.64 -15.79 -17.43
CA LYS A 30 14.74 -16.82 -18.50
C LYS A 30 14.17 -18.20 -18.08
N ASP A 31 14.14 -18.49 -16.78
CA ASP A 31 13.57 -19.71 -16.20
C ASP A 31 12.03 -19.64 -16.00
N GLY A 32 11.40 -18.52 -16.40
CA GLY A 32 9.97 -18.30 -16.27
C GLY A 32 9.51 -17.78 -14.90
N THR A 33 10.41 -17.67 -13.91
CA THR A 33 10.09 -17.14 -12.60
C THR A 33 10.13 -15.60 -12.58
N LEU A 34 9.46 -14.99 -11.62
CA LEU A 34 9.51 -13.54 -11.47
C LEU A 34 10.81 -13.10 -10.77
N SER A 35 11.33 -11.96 -11.18
CA SER A 35 12.48 -11.34 -10.52
C SER A 35 12.11 -10.82 -9.14
N ALA A 36 13.04 -10.85 -8.19
CA ALA A 36 12.86 -10.25 -6.85
C ALA A 36 12.56 -8.73 -6.89
N LEU A 37 12.90 -8.06 -7.99
CA LEU A 37 12.57 -6.64 -8.21
C LEU A 37 11.12 -6.42 -8.69
N SER A 38 10.37 -7.49 -8.96
CA SER A 38 8.99 -7.41 -9.39
C SER A 38 8.07 -6.99 -8.25
N SER A 39 7.03 -6.21 -8.58
CA SER A 39 5.94 -5.93 -7.65
C SER A 39 4.99 -7.13 -7.60
N ALA A 40 5.48 -8.23 -7.05
CA ALA A 40 4.76 -9.50 -6.94
C ALA A 40 4.72 -9.99 -5.49
N ALA A 41 3.68 -10.75 -5.16
CA ALA A 41 3.51 -11.39 -3.87
C ALA A 41 2.94 -12.81 -4.01
N ALA A 42 3.36 -13.69 -3.10
CA ALA A 42 2.85 -15.06 -3.01
C ALA A 42 1.34 -15.09 -2.68
N PRO A 43 0.61 -16.15 -3.03
CA PRO A 43 -0.83 -16.27 -2.76
C PRO A 43 -1.21 -16.00 -1.31
N GLU A 44 -0.45 -16.54 -0.36
CA GLU A 44 -0.67 -16.38 1.09
C GLU A 44 -0.60 -14.91 1.50
N ASN A 45 0.31 -14.14 0.90
CA ASN A 45 0.43 -12.70 1.13
C ASN A 45 -0.78 -11.93 0.59
N PHE A 46 -1.41 -12.39 -0.50
CA PHE A 46 -2.65 -11.79 -1.00
C PHE A 46 -3.83 -12.01 -0.05
N GLU A 47 -3.92 -13.17 0.59
CA GLU A 47 -4.95 -13.43 1.59
C GLU A 47 -4.81 -12.51 2.79
N VAL A 48 -3.59 -12.41 3.34
CA VAL A 48 -3.28 -11.52 4.46
C VAL A 48 -3.53 -10.04 4.09
N LEU A 49 -3.14 -9.63 2.87
CA LEU A 49 -3.40 -8.28 2.37
C LEU A 49 -4.91 -8.01 2.24
N SER A 50 -5.66 -8.96 1.69
CA SER A 50 -7.12 -8.84 1.54
C SER A 50 -7.81 -8.68 2.90
N TRP A 51 -7.40 -9.47 3.89
CA TRP A 51 -7.86 -9.33 5.26
C TRP A 51 -7.54 -7.94 5.83
N HIS A 52 -6.30 -7.46 5.69
CA HIS A 52 -5.87 -6.14 6.16
C HIS A 52 -6.68 -5.01 5.51
N VAL A 53 -6.90 -5.08 4.19
CA VAL A 53 -7.70 -4.08 3.46
C VAL A 53 -9.14 -4.07 3.98
N LYS A 54 -9.79 -5.22 4.09
CA LYS A 54 -11.17 -5.33 4.61
C LYS A 54 -11.29 -4.76 6.03
N ARG A 55 -10.37 -5.12 6.92
CA ARG A 55 -10.33 -4.60 8.29
C ARG A 55 -10.12 -3.09 8.34
N THR A 56 -9.18 -2.60 7.54
CA THR A 56 -8.88 -1.16 7.48
C THR A 56 -10.08 -0.37 6.93
N THR A 57 -10.73 -0.87 5.88
CA THR A 57 -11.93 -0.24 5.31
C THR A 57 -13.07 -0.20 6.33
N LYS A 58 -13.30 -1.30 7.05
CA LYS A 58 -14.31 -1.35 8.12
C LYS A 58 -14.01 -0.30 9.20
N ARG A 59 -12.79 -0.25 9.70
CA ARG A 59 -12.36 0.72 10.73
C ARG A 59 -12.52 2.17 10.27
N LEU A 60 -12.21 2.47 9.01
CA LEU A 60 -12.41 3.80 8.44
C LEU A 60 -13.90 4.13 8.33
N GLY A 61 -14.74 3.18 7.92
CA GLY A 61 -16.19 3.35 7.92
C GLY A 61 -16.75 3.63 9.30
N GLU A 62 -16.33 2.88 10.32
CA GLU A 62 -16.73 3.11 11.72
C GLU A 62 -16.35 4.51 12.20
N LYS A 63 -15.16 5.00 11.88
CA LYS A 63 -14.73 6.37 12.18
C LYS A 63 -15.62 7.43 11.52
N ILE A 64 -15.94 7.25 10.25
CA ILE A 64 -16.83 8.15 9.51
C ILE A 64 -18.20 8.19 10.17
N PHE A 65 -18.79 7.01 10.47
CA PHE A 65 -20.11 6.92 11.11
C PHE A 65 -20.13 7.45 12.55
N SER A 66 -19.01 7.39 13.26
CA SER A 66 -18.88 7.99 14.61
C SER A 66 -18.69 9.50 14.58
N GLY A 67 -18.58 10.13 13.41
CA GLY A 67 -18.34 11.56 13.27
C GLY A 67 -16.92 11.99 13.61
N ASP A 68 -15.93 11.08 13.47
CA ASP A 68 -14.51 11.45 13.66
C ASP A 68 -14.05 12.40 12.55
N ILE A 69 -13.88 13.67 12.90
CA ILE A 69 -13.41 14.75 12.04
C ILE A 69 -11.94 15.13 12.34
N SER A 70 -11.23 14.31 13.09
CA SER A 70 -9.85 14.59 13.48
C SER A 70 -8.93 14.69 12.26
N VAL A 71 -8.03 15.67 12.28
CA VAL A 71 -7.12 15.98 11.16
C VAL A 71 -5.72 15.52 11.52
N HIS A 72 -5.34 14.34 11.01
CA HIS A 72 -4.01 13.75 11.20
C HIS A 72 -3.39 13.38 9.87
N PRO A 73 -2.89 14.35 9.06
CA PRO A 73 -2.28 14.06 7.78
C PRO A 73 -0.99 13.28 7.96
N TYR A 74 -0.69 12.38 7.00
CA TYR A 74 0.54 11.60 7.06
C TYR A 74 1.77 12.41 6.63
N ARG A 75 2.92 12.02 7.18
CA ARG A 75 4.25 12.42 6.72
C ARG A 75 5.11 11.17 6.55
N TYR A 76 5.67 10.99 5.35
CA TYR A 76 6.58 9.91 4.99
C TYR A 76 7.89 10.50 4.47
N GLY A 77 8.92 10.55 5.30
CA GLY A 77 10.16 11.25 4.98
C GLY A 77 9.90 12.74 4.70
N THR A 78 10.18 13.17 3.47
CA THR A 78 9.92 14.53 2.98
C THR A 78 8.51 14.73 2.43
N GLN A 79 7.84 13.66 2.03
CA GLN A 79 6.48 13.69 1.46
C GLN A 79 5.43 13.93 2.55
N LYS A 80 4.47 14.78 2.27
CA LYS A 80 3.36 15.12 3.18
C LYS A 80 2.04 15.00 2.43
N ALA A 81 1.00 14.51 3.11
CA ALA A 81 -0.35 14.48 2.56
C ALA A 81 -0.82 15.85 2.05
N CYS A 82 -0.30 16.92 2.65
CA CYS A 82 -0.65 18.30 2.31
C CYS A 82 0.05 18.87 1.08
N ASP A 83 1.04 18.21 0.50
CA ASP A 83 1.85 18.80 -0.58
C ASP A 83 1.01 19.14 -1.81
N TYR A 84 0.02 18.29 -2.15
CA TYR A 84 -0.88 18.45 -3.29
C TYR A 84 -2.36 18.57 -2.88
N CYS A 85 -2.64 18.92 -1.61
CA CYS A 85 -3.99 18.99 -1.10
C CYS A 85 -4.68 20.29 -1.53
N SER A 86 -5.82 20.18 -2.19
CA SER A 86 -6.65 21.32 -2.61
C SER A 86 -7.37 22.01 -1.44
N PHE A 87 -7.44 21.38 -0.28
CA PHE A 87 -8.18 21.86 0.89
C PHE A 87 -7.32 22.57 1.93
N LYS A 88 -6.07 22.93 1.62
CA LYS A 88 -5.15 23.60 2.55
C LYS A 88 -5.74 24.84 3.19
N SER A 89 -6.44 25.64 2.40
CA SER A 89 -7.02 26.93 2.85
C SER A 89 -8.19 26.79 3.82
N VAL A 90 -8.84 25.61 3.82
CA VAL A 90 -10.04 25.33 4.65
C VAL A 90 -9.73 24.41 5.82
N CYS A 91 -8.71 23.55 5.67
CA CYS A 91 -8.38 22.51 6.64
C CYS A 91 -7.86 23.07 7.97
N GLY A 92 -7.14 24.19 7.93
CA GLY A 92 -6.57 24.83 9.11
C GLY A 92 -5.48 24.01 9.82
N PHE A 93 -5.00 22.89 9.24
CA PHE A 93 -3.93 22.10 9.84
C PHE A 93 -2.63 22.88 9.88
N ASP A 94 -2.15 23.17 11.09
CA ASP A 94 -0.85 23.77 11.33
C ASP A 94 -0.17 23.07 12.53
N PRO A 95 0.95 22.37 12.31
CA PRO A 95 1.66 21.66 13.37
C PRO A 95 2.34 22.58 14.41
N ALA A 96 2.25 23.89 14.24
CA ALA A 96 2.69 24.84 15.25
C ALA A 96 1.69 25.03 16.40
N PHE A 97 0.45 24.56 16.21
CA PHE A 97 -0.59 24.63 17.26
C PHE A 97 -0.75 23.27 17.95
N ASP A 98 -1.02 23.30 19.24
CA ASP A 98 -1.29 22.11 20.03
C ASP A 98 -2.50 21.35 19.50
N GLY A 99 -2.38 20.02 19.44
CA GLY A 99 -3.43 19.13 18.93
C GLY A 99 -3.33 18.81 17.43
N PHE A 100 -2.45 19.49 16.69
CA PHE A 100 -2.18 19.17 15.27
C PHE A 100 -0.85 18.45 15.09
N ASP A 101 -0.92 17.13 14.93
CA ASP A 101 0.25 16.29 14.76
C ASP A 101 0.26 15.53 13.43
N TRP A 102 1.47 15.36 12.86
CA TRP A 102 1.69 14.51 11.71
C TRP A 102 1.61 13.03 12.10
N LYS A 103 0.80 12.26 11.39
CA LYS A 103 0.92 10.80 11.41
C LYS A 103 2.21 10.40 10.69
N ARG A 104 3.30 10.22 11.44
CA ARG A 104 4.60 9.84 10.87
C ARG A 104 4.58 8.37 10.44
N LEU A 105 4.75 8.12 9.14
CA LEU A 105 4.89 6.77 8.60
C LEU A 105 6.35 6.36 8.64
N LYS A 106 6.62 5.18 9.20
CA LYS A 106 7.95 4.58 9.22
C LYS A 106 8.28 4.02 7.83
N LYS A 107 9.52 4.23 7.37
CA LYS A 107 10.02 3.55 6.18
C LYS A 107 10.25 2.08 6.54
N MET A 108 9.64 1.18 5.80
CA MET A 108 9.72 -0.27 6.00
C MET A 108 10.14 -0.92 4.68
N ASN A 109 10.92 -1.98 4.76
CA ASN A 109 11.20 -2.85 3.62
C ASN A 109 10.02 -3.81 3.38
N LYS A 110 10.09 -4.58 2.27
CA LYS A 110 9.00 -5.47 1.86
C LYS A 110 8.66 -6.51 2.93
N ASP A 111 9.68 -7.10 3.56
CA ASP A 111 9.50 -8.16 4.54
C ASP A 111 8.92 -7.62 5.86
N GLU A 112 9.42 -6.47 6.31
CA GLU A 112 8.86 -5.76 7.48
C GLU A 112 7.38 -5.40 7.30
N ILE A 113 6.98 -5.02 6.07
CA ILE A 113 5.57 -4.73 5.77
C ILE A 113 4.72 -5.98 5.92
N TRP A 114 5.13 -7.10 5.33
CA TRP A 114 4.39 -8.35 5.43
C TRP A 114 4.32 -8.88 6.86
N GLU A 115 5.41 -8.79 7.61
CA GLU A 115 5.44 -9.16 9.03
C GLU A 115 4.46 -8.31 9.85
N ALA A 116 4.45 -6.99 9.63
CA ALA A 116 3.55 -6.09 10.32
C ALA A 116 2.06 -6.42 10.04
N ILE A 117 1.71 -6.73 8.78
CA ILE A 117 0.34 -7.07 8.39
C ILE A 117 -0.07 -8.42 9.00
N ARG A 118 0.81 -9.44 8.99
CA ARG A 118 0.54 -10.75 9.61
C ARG A 118 0.34 -10.62 11.12
N LYS A 119 1.20 -9.86 11.79
CA LYS A 119 1.04 -9.59 13.23
C LYS A 119 -0.30 -8.95 13.56
N GLU A 120 -0.81 -8.07 12.71
CA GLU A 120 -2.16 -7.52 12.87
C GLU A 120 -3.25 -8.57 12.60
N ALA A 121 -3.00 -9.57 11.76
CA ALA A 121 -3.91 -10.67 11.48
C ALA A 121 -4.00 -11.69 12.62
N GLY A 122 -3.01 -11.71 13.53
CA GLY A 122 -2.95 -12.66 14.64
C GLY A 122 -2.22 -13.96 14.31
N GLU A 123 -1.38 -13.92 13.25
CA GLU A 123 -0.44 -15.00 12.86
C GLU A 123 0.92 -14.80 13.52
#